data_e71c285c8718fe04b7526567b42e5612
#
_entry.id   e71c285c8718fe04b7526567b42e5612
#
_cell.length_a   1.000
_cell.length_b   1.000
_cell.length_c   1.000
_cell.angle_alpha   90.00
_cell.angle_beta   90.00
_cell.angle_gamma   90.00
#
_symmetry.space_group_name_H-M   'P 1'
#
loop_
_entity.id
_entity.type
_entity.pdbx_description
1 polymer ?
#
loop_
_entity_poly.entity_id
_entity_poly.type
_entity_poly.pdbx_seq_one_letter_code
_entity_poly.pdbx_strand_id
1 'polypeptide(L)'
;IIGSLMTYPRYAGPREAGFTALCRKNMGCSHFIVGRDHAGVGGFYSNEMTQELFDEVREIGIQPIFFEEIGYNQRTNTYETVGSNRADLKKISGTEARNAIRENRPLPDWYMRQLIQDQLRADIAAGKPVFNNITQDDGNPTRSRL
;
A
#
# COMPACT_ATOMS: atom_id res chain seq x y z
N ILE A 1 11.70 16.97 -1.18
CA ILE A 1 12.12 16.56 0.18
C ILE A 1 11.55 15.18 0.43
N ILE A 2 12.38 14.26 0.89
CA ILE A 2 11.98 12.90 1.31
C ILE A 2 12.13 12.85 2.83
N GLY A 3 11.09 12.35 3.50
CA GLY A 3 11.09 12.13 4.94
C GLY A 3 10.41 10.82 5.31
N SER A 4 10.80 10.23 6.43
CA SER A 4 10.15 9.04 6.98
C SER A 4 9.31 9.41 8.20
N LEU A 5 8.12 8.81 8.31
CA LEU A 5 7.28 8.89 9.50
C LEU A 5 7.41 7.57 10.27
N MET A 6 8.00 7.66 11.47
CA MET A 6 8.07 6.53 12.38
C MET A 6 6.73 6.37 13.11
N THR A 7 5.98 5.35 12.75
CA THR A 7 4.70 5.02 13.39
C THR A 7 4.47 3.52 13.34
N TYR A 8 3.64 3.04 14.25
CA TYR A 8 3.22 1.64 14.28
C TYR A 8 1.82 1.53 13.68
N PRO A 9 1.60 0.75 12.62
CA PRO A 9 0.28 0.51 12.08
C PRO A 9 -0.58 -0.22 13.13
N ARG A 10 -1.79 0.27 13.34
CA ARG A 10 -2.76 -0.30 14.28
C ARG A 10 -3.94 -0.96 13.57
N TYR A 11 -4.00 -0.80 12.24
CA TYR A 11 -5.09 -1.30 11.40
C TYR A 11 -6.46 -0.83 11.85
N ALA A 12 -6.53 0.43 12.30
CA ALA A 12 -7.75 1.06 12.80
C ALA A 12 -8.57 1.77 11.71
N GLY A 13 -8.28 1.48 10.42
CA GLY A 13 -9.03 1.95 9.26
C GLY A 13 -9.13 3.47 9.17
N PRO A 14 -10.37 4.02 9.02
CA PRO A 14 -10.58 5.46 8.81
C PRO A 14 -9.92 6.35 9.87
N ARG A 15 -9.99 5.96 11.14
CA ARG A 15 -9.39 6.73 12.23
C ARG A 15 -7.88 6.80 12.16
N GLU A 16 -7.24 5.71 11.76
CA GLU A 16 -5.80 5.70 11.56
C GLU A 16 -5.41 6.50 10.31
N ALA A 17 -6.21 6.46 9.25
CA ALA A 17 -6.02 7.30 8.07
C ALA A 17 -6.05 8.80 8.45
N GLY A 18 -7.06 9.24 9.22
CA GLY A 18 -7.16 10.59 9.73
C GLY A 18 -5.98 10.98 10.62
N PHE A 19 -5.59 10.14 11.56
CA PHE A 19 -4.41 10.35 12.41
C PHE A 19 -3.12 10.49 11.59
N THR A 20 -2.93 9.63 10.60
CA THR A 20 -1.77 9.66 9.74
C THR A 20 -1.73 10.93 8.86
N ALA A 21 -2.90 11.37 8.38
CA ALA A 21 -3.04 12.63 7.66
C ALA A 21 -2.63 13.83 8.53
N LEU A 22 -3.08 13.88 9.79
CA LEU A 22 -2.69 14.91 10.74
C LEU A 22 -1.18 14.94 11.02
N CYS A 23 -0.57 13.76 11.19
CA CYS A 23 0.87 13.65 11.36
C CYS A 23 1.61 14.26 10.15
N ARG A 24 1.19 13.94 8.92
CA ARG A 24 1.80 14.48 7.70
C ARG A 24 1.57 15.96 7.54
N LYS A 25 0.37 16.46 7.89
CA LYS A 25 0.10 17.90 7.96
C LYS A 25 1.10 18.62 8.85
N ASN A 26 1.33 18.08 10.05
CA ASN A 26 2.26 18.67 11.02
C ASN A 26 3.72 18.62 10.54
N MET A 27 4.04 17.74 9.59
CA MET A 27 5.32 17.69 8.89
C MET A 27 5.39 18.63 7.68
N GLY A 28 4.34 19.45 7.42
CA GLY A 28 4.29 20.43 6.35
C GLY A 28 3.68 19.92 5.03
N CYS A 29 3.06 18.74 5.01
CA CYS A 29 2.36 18.25 3.82
C CYS A 29 1.01 18.98 3.67
N SER A 30 0.69 19.37 2.43
CA SER A 30 -0.60 19.97 2.06
C SER A 30 -1.61 18.92 1.57
N HIS A 31 -1.14 17.77 1.08
CA HIS A 31 -1.96 16.71 0.53
C HIS A 31 -1.58 15.35 1.12
N PHE A 32 -2.57 14.47 1.21
CA PHE A 32 -2.41 13.12 1.73
C PHE A 32 -3.05 12.09 0.81
N ILE A 33 -2.25 11.19 0.26
CA ILE A 33 -2.74 10.12 -0.59
C ILE A 33 -3.36 9.02 0.27
N VAL A 34 -4.64 8.77 0.03
CA VAL A 34 -5.38 7.67 0.65
C VAL A 34 -5.45 6.52 -0.34
N GLY A 35 -4.71 5.46 -0.08
CA GLY A 35 -4.73 4.25 -0.89
C GLY A 35 -6.03 3.45 -0.65
N ARG A 36 -6.32 2.53 -1.56
CA ARG A 36 -7.37 1.53 -1.35
C ARG A 36 -7.03 0.71 -0.10
N ASP A 37 -8.00 0.48 0.77
CA ASP A 37 -7.80 -0.23 2.04
C ASP A 37 -6.70 0.42 2.93
N HIS A 38 -6.66 1.77 2.95
CA HIS A 38 -5.68 2.51 3.75
C HIS A 38 -5.87 2.24 5.24
N ALA A 39 -4.83 1.73 5.89
CA ALA A 39 -4.84 1.34 7.31
C ALA A 39 -5.91 0.28 7.66
N GLY A 40 -6.46 -0.42 6.67
CA GLY A 40 -7.37 -1.54 6.87
C GLY A 40 -6.65 -2.88 6.97
N VAL A 41 -7.38 -3.90 7.40
CA VAL A 41 -6.96 -5.29 7.41
C VAL A 41 -8.15 -6.19 7.13
N GLY A 42 -7.96 -7.17 6.25
CA GLY A 42 -8.94 -8.21 6.01
C GLY A 42 -10.31 -7.73 5.50
N GLY A 43 -10.41 -6.54 4.90
CA GLY A 43 -11.66 -5.98 4.41
C GLY A 43 -12.63 -5.52 5.51
N PHE A 44 -12.14 -5.29 6.73
CA PHE A 44 -12.96 -4.87 7.87
C PHE A 44 -13.53 -3.46 7.70
N TYR A 45 -12.81 -2.59 6.99
CA TYR A 45 -13.22 -1.23 6.68
C TYR A 45 -13.36 -1.08 5.17
N SER A 46 -14.42 -0.41 4.72
CA SER A 46 -14.57 -0.07 3.32
C SER A 46 -13.89 1.27 2.98
N ASN A 47 -13.63 1.50 1.70
CA ASN A 47 -13.05 2.77 1.24
C ASN A 47 -13.99 3.96 1.51
N GLU A 48 -15.30 3.72 1.39
CA GLU A 48 -16.34 4.70 1.64
C GLU A 48 -16.29 5.22 3.07
N MET A 49 -16.10 4.36 4.06
CA MET A 49 -15.96 4.75 5.46
C MET A 49 -14.80 5.72 5.69
N THR A 50 -13.70 5.54 4.95
CA THR A 50 -12.55 6.46 5.05
C THR A 50 -12.88 7.79 4.37
N GLN A 51 -13.59 7.77 3.26
CA GLN A 51 -14.02 8.98 2.58
C GLN A 51 -15.03 9.77 3.43
N GLU A 52 -16.02 9.09 4.02
CA GLU A 52 -16.99 9.68 4.95
C GLU A 52 -16.29 10.37 6.14
N LEU A 53 -15.27 9.74 6.75
CA LEU A 53 -14.51 10.37 7.81
C LEU A 53 -13.89 11.69 7.36
N PHE A 54 -13.23 11.71 6.19
CA PHE A 54 -12.60 12.94 5.69
C PHE A 54 -13.61 14.00 5.29
N ASP A 55 -14.82 13.62 4.88
CA ASP A 55 -15.93 14.52 4.60
C ASP A 55 -16.51 15.15 5.90
N GLU A 56 -16.57 14.37 6.98
CA GLU A 56 -16.99 14.86 8.31
C GLU A 56 -15.98 15.83 8.92
N VAL A 57 -14.67 15.52 8.78
CA VAL A 57 -13.59 16.32 9.38
C VAL A 57 -12.97 17.30 8.39
N ARG A 58 -13.80 17.98 7.60
CA ARG A 58 -13.38 18.89 6.49
C ARG A 58 -12.27 19.88 6.82
N GLU A 59 -12.15 20.30 8.07
CA GLU A 59 -11.17 21.29 8.53
C GLU A 59 -9.87 20.66 9.07
N ILE A 60 -9.57 19.43 8.73
CA ILE A 60 -8.33 18.76 9.16
C ILE A 60 -7.08 19.52 8.67
N GLY A 61 -7.22 20.39 7.66
CA GLY A 61 -6.16 21.27 7.14
C GLY A 61 -5.10 20.54 6.30
N ILE A 62 -5.44 19.37 5.77
CA ILE A 62 -4.71 18.64 4.74
C ILE A 62 -5.73 18.06 3.77
N GLN A 63 -5.44 18.13 2.47
CA GLN A 63 -6.36 17.66 1.43
C GLN A 63 -6.15 16.17 1.17
N PRO A 64 -7.16 15.31 1.40
CA PRO A 64 -7.08 13.90 1.02
C PRO A 64 -7.18 13.75 -0.51
N ILE A 65 -6.40 12.83 -1.06
CA ILE A 65 -6.46 12.44 -2.48
C ILE A 65 -6.79 10.96 -2.51
N PHE A 66 -8.00 10.63 -2.98
CA PHE A 66 -8.45 9.26 -3.19
C PHE A 66 -8.16 8.86 -4.62
N PHE A 67 -7.55 7.70 -4.79
CA PHE A 67 -7.31 7.14 -6.11
C PHE A 67 -8.30 6.03 -6.41
N GLU A 68 -8.86 6.09 -7.61
CA GLU A 68 -9.58 4.97 -8.17
C GLU A 68 -8.65 3.78 -8.41
N GLU A 69 -9.25 2.60 -8.49
CA GLU A 69 -8.50 1.41 -8.85
C GLU A 69 -8.00 1.50 -10.30
N ILE A 70 -6.72 1.31 -10.51
CA ILE A 70 -6.09 1.30 -11.83
C ILE A 70 -5.60 -0.09 -12.19
N GLY A 71 -5.61 -0.38 -13.47
CA GLY A 71 -5.03 -1.58 -14.06
C GLY A 71 -4.21 -1.23 -15.29
N TYR A 72 -3.38 -2.15 -15.73
CA TYR A 72 -2.56 -1.98 -16.91
C TYR A 72 -3.23 -2.62 -18.13
N ASN A 73 -3.47 -1.81 -19.15
CA ASN A 73 -4.02 -2.27 -20.42
C ASN A 73 -2.85 -2.65 -21.35
N GLN A 74 -2.71 -3.96 -21.60
CA GLN A 74 -1.64 -4.48 -22.45
C GLN A 74 -1.80 -4.09 -23.93
N ARG A 75 -3.02 -3.79 -24.37
CA ARG A 75 -3.28 -3.42 -25.76
C ARG A 75 -2.87 -1.99 -26.07
N THR A 76 -3.14 -1.08 -25.16
CA THR A 76 -2.80 0.36 -25.30
C THR A 76 -1.45 0.70 -24.68
N ASN A 77 -0.88 -0.20 -23.90
CA ASN A 77 0.37 -0.02 -23.16
C ASN A 77 0.28 1.15 -22.16
N THR A 78 -0.90 1.33 -21.55
CA THR A 78 -1.19 2.43 -20.61
C THR A 78 -1.86 1.92 -19.33
N TYR A 79 -1.79 2.74 -18.28
CA TYR A 79 -2.59 2.53 -17.08
C TYR A 79 -3.93 3.22 -17.24
N GLU A 80 -4.99 2.52 -16.89
CA GLU A 80 -6.37 2.98 -17.00
C GLU A 80 -7.14 2.71 -15.71
N THR A 81 -8.10 3.57 -15.40
CA THR A 81 -9.01 3.33 -14.27
C THR A 81 -9.90 2.12 -14.56
N VAL A 82 -10.14 1.34 -13.51
CA VAL A 82 -10.97 0.14 -13.59
C VAL A 82 -12.43 0.54 -13.65
N GLY A 83 -12.89 0.94 -14.85
CA GLY A 83 -14.29 1.15 -15.16
C GLY A 83 -15.02 -0.17 -15.50
N SER A 84 -16.02 -0.07 -16.39
CA SER A 84 -16.82 -1.20 -16.89
C SER A 84 -16.05 -2.29 -17.64
N ASN A 85 -14.82 -2.03 -18.09
CA ASN A 85 -13.97 -2.95 -18.86
C ASN A 85 -12.94 -3.68 -18.00
N ARG A 86 -13.37 -4.30 -16.92
CA ARG A 86 -12.49 -5.04 -15.98
C ARG A 86 -11.70 -6.18 -16.60
N ALA A 87 -12.19 -6.79 -17.67
CA ALA A 87 -11.61 -8.02 -18.23
C ALA A 87 -10.25 -7.82 -18.92
N ASP A 88 -10.01 -6.64 -19.47
CA ASP A 88 -8.81 -6.36 -20.28
C ASP A 88 -7.63 -5.78 -19.47
N LEU A 89 -7.84 -5.47 -18.19
CA LEU A 89 -6.84 -4.84 -17.36
C LEU A 89 -6.09 -5.84 -16.50
N LYS A 90 -4.78 -5.84 -16.61
CA LYS A 90 -3.88 -6.66 -15.78
C LYS A 90 -3.57 -5.96 -14.46
N LYS A 91 -3.57 -6.74 -13.41
CA LYS A 91 -3.21 -6.30 -12.06
C LYS A 91 -2.30 -7.34 -11.42
N ILE A 92 -1.37 -6.87 -10.63
CA ILE A 92 -0.52 -7.71 -9.79
C ILE A 92 -0.64 -7.17 -8.37
N SER A 93 -1.04 -8.01 -7.45
CA SER A 93 -1.11 -7.63 -6.05
C SER A 93 0.29 -7.54 -5.43
N GLY A 94 0.43 -6.75 -4.38
CA GLY A 94 1.70 -6.67 -3.64
C GLY A 94 2.15 -8.04 -3.08
N THR A 95 1.21 -8.90 -2.71
CA THR A 95 1.51 -10.27 -2.25
C THR A 95 2.05 -11.13 -3.38
N GLU A 96 1.42 -11.09 -4.55
CA GLU A 96 1.88 -11.80 -5.74
C GLU A 96 3.26 -11.32 -6.18
N ALA A 97 3.49 -10.02 -6.18
CA ALA A 97 4.80 -9.45 -6.52
C ALA A 97 5.90 -9.91 -5.55
N ARG A 98 5.63 -9.88 -4.23
CA ARG A 98 6.59 -10.39 -3.23
C ARG A 98 6.90 -11.86 -3.42
N ASN A 99 5.90 -12.68 -3.69
CA ASN A 99 6.09 -14.10 -3.95
C ASN A 99 6.88 -14.34 -5.23
N ALA A 100 6.57 -13.60 -6.31
CA ALA A 100 7.33 -13.69 -7.55
C ALA A 100 8.83 -13.38 -7.35
N ILE A 101 9.16 -12.33 -6.60
CA ILE A 101 10.55 -11.97 -6.28
C ILE A 101 11.23 -13.07 -5.44
N ARG A 102 10.56 -13.60 -4.39
CA ARG A 102 11.11 -14.68 -3.56
C ARG A 102 11.36 -15.97 -4.34
N GLU A 103 10.47 -16.30 -5.25
CA GLU A 103 10.53 -17.50 -6.09
C GLU A 103 11.38 -17.31 -7.36
N ASN A 104 12.04 -16.16 -7.48
CA ASN A 104 12.83 -15.78 -8.66
C ASN A 104 12.03 -15.83 -9.98
N ARG A 105 10.71 -15.60 -9.92
CA ARG A 105 9.85 -15.47 -11.10
C ARG A 105 9.88 -14.02 -11.62
N PRO A 106 9.94 -13.82 -12.94
CA PRO A 106 9.96 -12.47 -13.50
C PRO A 106 8.61 -11.76 -13.29
N LEU A 107 8.68 -10.47 -13.01
CA LEU A 107 7.54 -9.56 -13.07
C LEU A 107 7.63 -8.75 -14.37
N PRO A 108 6.49 -8.40 -14.98
CA PRO A 108 6.50 -7.58 -16.18
C PRO A 108 7.01 -6.16 -15.88
N ASP A 109 7.70 -5.56 -16.85
CA ASP A 109 8.33 -4.25 -16.73
C ASP A 109 7.34 -3.12 -16.40
N TRP A 110 6.11 -3.24 -16.89
CA TRP A 110 5.05 -2.29 -16.54
C TRP A 110 4.70 -2.27 -15.04
N TYR A 111 4.93 -3.38 -14.33
CA TYR A 111 4.71 -3.44 -12.90
C TYR A 111 5.96 -3.05 -12.11
N MET A 112 7.11 -3.60 -12.48
CA MET A 112 8.38 -3.37 -11.79
C MET A 112 9.54 -3.48 -12.77
N ARG A 113 10.28 -2.38 -12.95
CA ARG A 113 11.45 -2.34 -13.84
C ARG A 113 12.45 -3.43 -13.48
N GLN A 114 13.07 -4.04 -14.50
CA GLN A 114 14.02 -5.15 -14.34
C GLN A 114 15.16 -4.81 -13.35
N LEU A 115 15.73 -3.61 -13.43
CA LEU A 115 16.78 -3.17 -12.52
C LEU A 115 16.39 -3.28 -11.04
N ILE A 116 15.13 -2.98 -10.72
CA ILE A 116 14.61 -3.07 -9.34
C ILE A 116 14.45 -4.54 -8.95
N GLN A 117 13.94 -5.37 -9.85
CA GLN A 117 13.80 -6.82 -9.61
C GLN A 117 15.16 -7.46 -9.33
N ASP A 118 16.17 -7.13 -10.12
CA ASP A 118 17.54 -7.66 -9.99
C ASP A 118 18.18 -7.22 -8.66
N GLN A 119 17.98 -5.95 -8.29
CA GLN A 119 18.49 -5.44 -7.01
C GLN A 119 17.83 -6.16 -5.81
N LEU A 120 16.50 -6.33 -5.84
CA LEU A 120 15.79 -7.03 -4.76
C LEU A 120 16.24 -8.49 -4.64
N ARG A 121 16.44 -9.18 -5.76
CA ARG A 121 16.95 -10.55 -5.78
C ARG A 121 18.39 -10.65 -5.26
N ALA A 122 19.25 -9.73 -5.66
CA ALA A 122 20.63 -9.64 -5.17
C ALA A 122 20.65 -9.40 -3.66
N ASP A 123 19.80 -8.53 -3.15
CA ASP A 123 19.70 -8.26 -1.71
C ASP A 123 19.20 -9.48 -0.93
N ILE A 124 18.21 -10.21 -1.46
CA ILE A 124 17.74 -11.48 -0.87
C ILE A 124 18.87 -12.52 -0.86
N ALA A 125 19.57 -12.67 -1.97
CA ALA A 125 20.71 -13.61 -2.08
C ALA A 125 21.84 -13.26 -1.11
N ALA A 126 22.02 -11.97 -0.82
CA ALA A 126 22.99 -11.48 0.18
C ALA A 126 22.46 -11.59 1.64
N GLY A 127 21.30 -12.18 1.87
CA GLY A 127 20.70 -12.35 3.21
C GLY A 127 20.17 -11.07 3.84
N LYS A 128 19.96 -10.01 3.06
CA LYS A 128 19.38 -8.78 3.59
C LYS A 128 17.86 -8.94 3.82
N PRO A 129 17.28 -8.32 4.84
CA PRO A 129 15.86 -8.37 5.13
C PRO A 129 15.06 -7.48 4.17
N VAL A 130 14.82 -7.96 2.94
CA VAL A 130 14.06 -7.22 1.91
C VAL A 130 12.56 -7.21 2.20
N PHE A 131 12.03 -8.30 2.72
CA PHE A 131 10.63 -8.42 3.11
C PHE A 131 10.52 -8.85 4.57
N ASN A 132 9.65 -8.21 5.32
CA ASN A 132 9.28 -8.73 6.64
C ASN A 132 8.65 -10.10 6.46
N ASN A 133 9.25 -11.12 7.04
CA ASN A 133 8.57 -12.39 7.24
C ASN A 133 7.56 -12.14 8.36
N ILE A 134 6.29 -11.96 8.00
CA ILE A 134 5.21 -12.21 8.94
C ILE A 134 5.24 -13.73 9.12
N THR A 135 6.05 -14.21 10.04
CA THR A 135 5.86 -15.54 10.61
C THR A 135 4.42 -15.55 11.10
N GLN A 136 3.61 -16.45 10.58
CA GLN A 136 2.32 -16.74 11.17
C GLN A 136 2.59 -16.86 12.68
N ASP A 137 1.82 -16.11 13.44
CA ASP A 137 1.87 -16.10 14.89
C ASP A 137 1.79 -17.57 15.36
N ASP A 138 2.89 -18.11 15.85
CA ASP A 138 2.96 -19.50 16.33
C ASP A 138 2.23 -19.63 17.66
N GLY A 139 1.17 -18.85 17.87
CA GLY A 139 0.26 -19.00 19.01
C GLY A 139 0.91 -18.79 20.38
N ASN A 140 2.07 -18.12 20.45
CA ASN A 140 2.74 -17.85 21.71
C ASN A 140 2.24 -16.52 22.33
N PRO A 141 1.42 -16.56 23.37
CA PRO A 141 0.80 -15.39 23.99
C PRO A 141 1.79 -14.47 24.74
N THR A 142 3.08 -14.76 24.73
CA THR A 142 4.08 -14.03 25.53
C THR A 142 4.75 -12.85 24.81
N ARG A 143 4.41 -12.55 23.54
CA ARG A 143 5.00 -11.41 22.79
C ARG A 143 4.08 -10.19 22.60
N SER A 144 2.92 -10.15 23.25
CA SER A 144 1.99 -9.03 23.12
C SER A 144 2.12 -7.92 24.20
N ARG A 145 3.23 -7.89 24.93
CA ARG A 145 3.48 -6.85 25.94
C ARG A 145 4.91 -6.33 25.82
N LEU A 146 5.11 -5.39 24.92
CA LEU A 146 6.10 -4.30 25.09
C LEU A 146 5.62 -3.12 24.25
#